data_9e56677bebbd4f04cfcbcd43b9a59f4c
#
_entry.id   9e56677bebbd4f04cfcbcd43b9a59f4c
#
_cell.length_a   1.000
_cell.length_b   1.000
_cell.length_c   1.000
_cell.angle_alpha   90.00
_cell.angle_beta   90.00
_cell.angle_gamma   90.00
#
_symmetry.space_group_name_H-M   'P 1'
#
loop_
_entity.id
_entity.type
_entity.pdbx_description
1 polymer ?
#
loop_
_entity_poly.entity_id
_entity_poly.type
_entity_poly.pdbx_seq_one_letter_code
_entity_poly.pdbx_strand_id
1 'polypeptide(L)'
;NMEFEWQQPKNNKIFDQLTADSLKDTGTFAMTLIQDGNQIESKMVQTGILDTFIPKDWAEANGTTPEEYQGYLPLQTLNKIFMYNNTGSKSYDNCWDFVAEGEHGLFMDIDSEIVGKNFLYMLTRDDYAAMLKEAFDALSAEEQAYFQPTINEMASEAESLGLGENGKYALAWIKLWVGSYNAQTDDGPICNTLVDQSATDQFGLIVYSKLRSVEESASVSKNNITVAAYNDGYTGMGGFGYCHYLFVTDNSPLPWTACAFIAYMTCTA
;
A
#
# COMPACT_ATOMS: atom_id res chain seq x y z
N ASN A 1 21.86 20.98 -20.58
CA ASN A 1 21.41 20.99 -19.18
C ASN A 1 19.89 20.97 -19.17
N MET A 2 19.33 20.02 -18.44
CA MET A 2 17.90 19.94 -18.19
C MET A 2 17.66 20.51 -16.79
N GLU A 3 16.72 21.42 -16.65
CA GLU A 3 16.29 21.95 -15.36
C GLU A 3 14.98 21.29 -15.00
N PHE A 4 14.87 20.76 -13.77
CA PHE A 4 13.68 20.07 -13.29
C PHE A 4 13.03 20.92 -12.21
N GLU A 5 11.78 21.26 -12.44
CA GLU A 5 10.87 21.72 -11.41
C GLU A 5 9.91 20.59 -11.07
N TRP A 6 9.75 20.27 -9.79
CA TRP A 6 8.91 19.17 -9.36
C TRP A 6 8.08 19.52 -8.14
N GLN A 7 6.91 18.90 -8.04
CA GLN A 7 5.98 19.06 -6.94
C GLN A 7 5.70 17.69 -6.35
N GLN A 8 5.51 17.62 -5.03
CA GLN A 8 5.22 16.37 -4.30
C GLN A 8 3.96 16.52 -3.44
N PRO A 9 2.78 16.68 -4.04
CA PRO A 9 1.53 16.66 -3.31
C PRO A 9 1.16 15.24 -2.84
N LYS A 10 0.21 15.14 -1.91
CA LYS A 10 -0.41 13.85 -1.58
C LYS A 10 -1.15 13.29 -2.79
N ASN A 11 -1.28 11.96 -2.86
CA ASN A 11 -1.77 11.24 -4.03
C ASN A 11 -3.15 11.73 -4.52
N ASN A 12 -4.11 11.96 -3.63
CA ASN A 12 -5.42 12.51 -3.97
C ASN A 12 -5.34 13.88 -4.65
N LYS A 13 -4.42 14.75 -4.21
CA LYS A 13 -4.19 16.08 -4.81
C LYS A 13 -3.50 16.01 -6.16
N ILE A 14 -2.71 14.96 -6.43
CA ILE A 14 -2.11 14.73 -7.75
C ILE A 14 -3.23 14.54 -8.79
N PHE A 15 -4.23 13.71 -8.49
CA PHE A 15 -5.37 13.50 -9.39
C PHE A 15 -6.10 14.81 -9.72
N ASP A 16 -6.40 15.63 -8.70
CA ASP A 16 -7.07 16.91 -8.89
C ASP A 16 -6.23 17.88 -9.74
N GLN A 17 -4.93 17.94 -9.48
CA GLN A 17 -4.01 18.83 -10.23
C GLN A 17 -3.88 18.40 -11.69
N LEU A 18 -3.72 17.11 -11.98
CA LEU A 18 -3.64 16.59 -13.34
C LEU A 18 -4.95 16.79 -14.10
N THR A 19 -6.09 16.58 -13.45
CA THR A 19 -7.40 16.83 -14.06
C THR A 19 -7.58 18.31 -14.39
N ALA A 20 -7.19 19.21 -13.50
CA ALA A 20 -7.25 20.65 -13.77
C ALA A 20 -6.27 21.09 -14.87
N ASP A 21 -5.08 20.48 -14.93
CA ASP A 21 -4.07 20.79 -15.94
C ASP A 21 -4.46 20.27 -17.33
N SER A 22 -5.15 19.12 -17.42
CA SER A 22 -5.60 18.55 -18.68
C SER A 22 -6.64 19.40 -19.45
N LEU A 23 -7.25 20.39 -18.77
CA LEU A 23 -8.17 21.33 -19.42
C LEU A 23 -7.46 22.46 -20.20
N LYS A 24 -6.14 22.52 -20.14
CA LYS A 24 -5.34 23.50 -20.86
C LYS A 24 -4.93 22.97 -22.24
N ASP A 25 -4.79 23.85 -23.22
CA ASP A 25 -4.28 23.48 -24.55
C ASP A 25 -2.84 22.92 -24.48
N THR A 26 -2.05 23.45 -23.57
CA THR A 26 -0.72 22.95 -23.20
C THR A 26 -0.62 22.92 -21.69
N GLY A 27 -0.28 21.74 -21.16
CA GLY A 27 -0.19 21.51 -19.72
C GLY A 27 1.01 22.20 -19.08
N THR A 28 1.01 22.20 -17.77
CA THR A 28 2.15 22.63 -16.94
C THR A 28 3.07 21.45 -16.63
N PHE A 29 2.49 20.26 -16.46
CA PHE A 29 3.23 19.05 -16.11
C PHE A 29 3.62 18.26 -17.35
N ALA A 30 4.88 17.85 -17.44
CA ALA A 30 5.34 17.01 -18.55
C ALA A 30 5.16 15.52 -18.28
N MET A 31 5.26 15.12 -17.02
CA MET A 31 5.14 13.74 -16.57
C MET A 31 4.72 13.68 -15.10
N THR A 32 4.30 12.51 -14.67
CA THR A 32 3.97 12.24 -13.28
C THR A 32 4.46 10.89 -12.81
N LEU A 33 4.72 10.79 -11.49
CA LEU A 33 4.93 9.54 -10.77
C LEU A 33 3.78 9.38 -9.77
N ILE A 34 2.94 8.36 -9.97
CA ILE A 34 1.74 8.14 -9.18
C ILE A 34 1.81 6.76 -8.51
N GLN A 35 1.37 6.70 -7.27
CA GLN A 35 1.21 5.45 -6.54
C GLN A 35 0.06 4.62 -7.14
N ASP A 36 0.23 3.30 -7.09
CA ASP A 36 -0.82 2.37 -7.44
C ASP A 36 -2.09 2.65 -6.64
N GLY A 37 -3.15 2.91 -7.39
CA GLY A 37 -4.48 3.11 -6.88
C GLY A 37 -5.48 2.68 -7.95
N ASN A 38 -6.58 2.09 -7.53
CA ASN A 38 -7.65 1.64 -8.43
C ASN A 38 -8.29 2.77 -9.28
N GLN A 39 -7.86 4.00 -9.08
CA GLN A 39 -8.37 5.17 -9.79
C GLN A 39 -7.48 5.61 -10.98
N ILE A 40 -6.24 5.11 -11.09
CA ILE A 40 -5.35 5.46 -12.20
C ILE A 40 -6.00 5.10 -13.53
N GLU A 41 -6.45 3.87 -13.67
CA GLU A 41 -7.09 3.39 -14.90
C GLU A 41 -8.32 4.24 -15.25
N SER A 42 -9.30 4.29 -14.37
CA SER A 42 -10.61 4.89 -14.67
C SER A 42 -10.60 6.42 -14.73
N LYS A 43 -9.75 7.08 -13.95
CA LYS A 43 -9.75 8.54 -13.84
C LYS A 43 -8.68 9.24 -14.66
N MET A 44 -7.60 8.53 -15.02
CA MET A 44 -6.45 9.15 -15.66
C MET A 44 -6.17 8.59 -17.05
N VAL A 45 -6.07 7.26 -17.18
CA VAL A 45 -5.72 6.64 -18.47
C VAL A 45 -6.92 6.56 -19.39
N GLN A 46 -8.05 6.01 -18.95
CA GLN A 46 -9.26 5.92 -19.79
C GLN A 46 -9.86 7.28 -20.18
N THR A 47 -9.57 8.31 -19.41
CA THR A 47 -10.00 9.69 -19.70
C THR A 47 -9.02 10.45 -20.60
N GLY A 48 -7.89 9.83 -20.97
CA GLY A 48 -6.87 10.45 -21.82
C GLY A 48 -6.09 11.57 -21.15
N ILE A 49 -5.99 11.59 -19.81
CA ILE A 49 -5.18 12.56 -19.07
C ILE A 49 -3.72 12.13 -19.01
N LEU A 50 -3.49 10.82 -18.95
CA LEU A 50 -2.17 10.22 -18.86
C LEU A 50 -1.94 9.21 -19.96
N ASP A 51 -0.76 9.29 -20.58
CA ASP A 51 -0.26 8.35 -21.57
C ASP A 51 0.80 7.43 -20.96
N THR A 52 0.70 6.15 -21.27
CA THR A 52 1.70 5.15 -20.92
C THR A 52 2.83 5.16 -21.94
N PHE A 53 4.05 5.35 -21.49
CA PHE A 53 5.25 5.22 -22.29
C PHE A 53 6.11 4.08 -21.76
N ILE A 54 6.36 3.06 -22.58
CA ILE A 54 7.21 1.91 -22.22
C ILE A 54 8.54 2.00 -22.98
N PRO A 55 9.66 2.29 -22.30
CA PRO A 55 10.97 2.32 -22.94
C PRO A 55 11.35 0.94 -23.50
N LYS A 56 11.91 0.91 -24.69
CA LYS A 56 12.31 -0.33 -25.39
C LYS A 56 13.30 -1.17 -24.57
N ASP A 57 14.34 -0.52 -24.04
CA ASP A 57 15.37 -1.20 -23.27
C ASP A 57 14.81 -1.82 -21.98
N TRP A 58 13.84 -1.14 -21.34
CA TRP A 58 13.14 -1.68 -20.18
C TRP A 58 12.30 -2.90 -20.56
N ALA A 59 11.56 -2.82 -21.65
CA ALA A 59 10.72 -3.92 -22.13
C ALA A 59 11.58 -5.16 -22.47
N GLU A 60 12.66 -4.98 -23.24
CA GLU A 60 13.60 -6.06 -23.58
C GLU A 60 14.21 -6.70 -22.34
N ALA A 61 14.62 -5.91 -21.34
CA ALA A 61 15.16 -6.41 -20.07
C ALA A 61 14.14 -7.23 -19.25
N ASN A 62 12.85 -6.99 -19.47
CA ASN A 62 11.74 -7.71 -18.83
C ASN A 62 11.14 -8.81 -19.73
N GLY A 63 11.78 -9.14 -20.85
CA GLY A 63 11.37 -10.25 -21.73
C GLY A 63 10.08 -9.98 -22.53
N THR A 64 9.81 -8.71 -22.85
CA THR A 64 8.63 -8.27 -23.60
C THR A 64 8.99 -7.19 -24.62
N THR A 65 8.02 -6.67 -25.34
CA THR A 65 8.15 -5.48 -26.19
C THR A 65 7.22 -4.36 -25.70
N PRO A 66 7.47 -3.09 -26.06
CA PRO A 66 6.57 -1.99 -25.68
C PRO A 66 5.12 -2.22 -26.13
N GLU A 67 4.91 -2.86 -27.26
CA GLU A 67 3.59 -3.13 -27.87
C GLU A 67 2.87 -4.30 -27.18
N GLU A 68 3.61 -5.27 -26.64
CA GLU A 68 3.04 -6.45 -25.98
C GLU A 68 2.76 -6.20 -24.49
N TYR A 69 3.46 -5.26 -23.87
CA TYR A 69 3.29 -4.97 -22.46
C TYR A 69 2.00 -4.18 -22.21
N GLN A 70 1.06 -4.80 -21.52
CA GLN A 70 -0.28 -4.23 -21.25
C GLN A 70 -0.39 -3.53 -19.89
N GLY A 71 0.71 -3.41 -19.17
CA GLY A 71 0.75 -2.76 -17.84
C GLY A 71 1.21 -1.31 -17.91
N TYR A 72 1.24 -0.68 -16.74
CA TYR A 72 1.87 0.63 -16.55
C TYR A 72 3.35 0.47 -16.25
N LEU A 73 4.17 1.46 -16.62
CA LEU A 73 5.61 1.43 -16.37
C LEU A 73 5.92 1.59 -14.87
N PRO A 74 6.34 0.54 -14.17
CA PRO A 74 6.69 0.66 -12.75
C PRO A 74 8.09 1.27 -12.62
N LEU A 75 8.23 2.26 -11.73
CA LEU A 75 9.55 2.77 -11.34
C LEU A 75 10.08 2.03 -10.10
N GLN A 76 9.21 1.81 -9.12
CA GLN A 76 9.57 1.15 -7.87
C GLN A 76 8.36 0.46 -7.25
N THR A 77 8.62 -0.60 -6.51
CA THR A 77 7.64 -1.23 -5.64
C THR A 77 7.97 -0.88 -4.19
N LEU A 78 6.97 -0.42 -3.47
CA LEU A 78 7.02 -0.22 -2.03
C LEU A 78 6.19 -1.30 -1.34
N ASN A 79 6.45 -1.52 -0.07
CA ASN A 79 5.64 -2.40 0.77
C ASN A 79 5.23 -1.69 2.06
N LYS A 80 3.97 -1.88 2.43
CA LYS A 80 3.50 -1.63 3.79
C LYS A 80 3.41 -2.98 4.48
N ILE A 81 4.04 -3.07 5.64
CA ILE A 81 4.12 -4.31 6.42
C ILE A 81 3.77 -4.03 7.86
N PHE A 82 3.23 -5.05 8.54
CA PHE A 82 2.97 -4.98 9.97
C PHE A 82 4.28 -5.04 10.73
N MET A 83 4.52 -3.99 11.51
CA MET A 83 5.65 -3.89 12.42
C MET A 83 5.15 -3.54 13.80
N TYR A 84 5.88 -4.00 14.83
CA TYR A 84 5.55 -3.71 16.23
C TYR A 84 6.79 -3.32 17.01
N ASN A 85 6.58 -2.57 18.09
CA ASN A 85 7.62 -2.26 19.06
C ASN A 85 7.90 -3.50 19.91
N ASN A 86 9.15 -3.95 19.91
CA ASN A 86 9.58 -5.20 20.56
C ASN A 86 10.18 -4.98 21.96
N THR A 87 10.06 -3.78 22.52
CA THR A 87 10.54 -3.49 23.89
C THR A 87 9.60 -3.98 24.98
N GLY A 88 8.40 -4.42 24.58
CA GLY A 88 7.40 -5.02 25.46
C GLY A 88 7.44 -6.54 25.50
N SER A 89 6.30 -7.12 25.85
CA SER A 89 6.12 -8.57 25.98
C SER A 89 5.26 -9.19 24.89
N LYS A 90 4.59 -8.36 24.05
CA LYS A 90 3.73 -8.86 22.97
C LYS A 90 4.57 -9.36 21.80
N SER A 91 4.10 -10.46 21.20
CA SER A 91 4.48 -10.96 19.89
C SER A 91 3.22 -11.06 19.04
N TYR A 92 3.37 -10.90 17.75
CA TYR A 92 2.29 -11.02 16.77
C TYR A 92 2.68 -12.14 15.82
N ASP A 93 2.09 -13.30 16.02
CA ASP A 93 2.47 -14.52 15.29
C ASP A 93 1.39 -14.95 14.29
N ASN A 94 0.25 -14.23 14.29
CA ASN A 94 -0.86 -14.44 13.38
C ASN A 94 -1.46 -13.10 12.94
N CYS A 95 -1.92 -13.01 11.70
CA CYS A 95 -2.52 -11.77 11.21
C CYS A 95 -3.83 -11.39 11.91
N TRP A 96 -4.49 -12.30 12.61
CA TRP A 96 -5.66 -12.02 13.44
C TRP A 96 -5.32 -11.36 14.78
N ASP A 97 -4.07 -11.45 15.22
CA ASP A 97 -3.60 -10.76 16.43
C ASP A 97 -3.76 -9.25 16.30
N PHE A 98 -3.63 -8.69 15.07
CA PHE A 98 -3.77 -7.26 14.82
C PHE A 98 -5.20 -6.73 14.99
N VAL A 99 -6.18 -7.60 15.07
CA VAL A 99 -7.60 -7.26 15.23
C VAL A 99 -8.23 -7.93 16.46
N ALA A 100 -7.39 -8.45 17.35
CA ALA A 100 -7.81 -9.03 18.61
C ALA A 100 -8.38 -7.97 19.56
N GLU A 101 -9.03 -8.41 20.64
CA GLU A 101 -9.64 -7.52 21.64
C GLU A 101 -8.60 -6.58 22.25
N GLY A 102 -8.90 -5.29 22.24
CA GLY A 102 -8.04 -4.25 22.80
C GLY A 102 -6.84 -3.84 21.91
N GLU A 103 -6.71 -4.41 20.73
CA GLU A 103 -5.67 -4.02 19.78
C GLU A 103 -6.10 -2.81 18.94
N HIS A 104 -5.21 -1.81 18.83
CA HIS A 104 -5.43 -0.56 18.12
C HIS A 104 -4.20 -0.20 17.27
N GLY A 105 -4.05 -0.86 16.13
CA GLY A 105 -2.91 -0.66 15.25
C GLY A 105 -2.82 0.77 14.70
N LEU A 106 -1.62 1.30 14.60
CA LEU A 106 -1.37 2.59 13.95
C LEU A 106 -1.45 2.42 12.44
N PHE A 107 -2.31 3.19 11.78
CA PHE A 107 -2.49 3.14 10.35
C PHE A 107 -2.83 4.52 9.77
N MET A 108 -2.50 4.74 8.51
CA MET A 108 -2.88 5.97 7.83
C MET A 108 -4.40 6.06 7.71
N ASP A 109 -4.92 7.27 7.87
CA ASP A 109 -6.34 7.54 7.67
C ASP A 109 -6.79 7.12 6.27
N ILE A 110 -7.65 6.11 6.19
CA ILE A 110 -8.14 5.53 4.94
C ILE A 110 -8.98 6.48 4.10
N ASP A 111 -9.53 7.53 4.68
CA ASP A 111 -10.31 8.52 3.93
C ASP A 111 -9.43 9.52 3.19
N SER A 112 -8.21 9.74 3.67
CA SER A 112 -7.24 10.65 3.07
C SER A 112 -6.17 9.97 2.21
N GLU A 113 -6.07 8.63 2.23
CA GLU A 113 -5.01 7.88 1.57
C GLU A 113 -5.52 6.67 0.78
N ILE A 114 -5.41 6.75 -0.54
CA ILE A 114 -5.90 5.71 -1.46
C ILE A 114 -5.20 4.36 -1.26
N VAL A 115 -3.90 4.37 -0.95
CA VAL A 115 -3.11 3.14 -0.77
C VAL A 115 -3.64 2.30 0.39
N GLY A 116 -4.14 2.95 1.46
CA GLY A 116 -4.78 2.26 2.58
C GLY A 116 -6.08 1.56 2.18
N LYS A 117 -6.90 2.19 1.35
CA LYS A 117 -8.11 1.55 0.80
C LYS A 117 -7.78 0.37 -0.09
N ASN A 118 -6.75 0.48 -0.92
CA ASN A 118 -6.32 -0.61 -1.80
C ASN A 118 -5.89 -1.85 -1.01
N PHE A 119 -5.26 -1.67 0.14
CA PHE A 119 -4.98 -2.79 1.04
C PHE A 119 -6.26 -3.53 1.45
N LEU A 120 -7.30 -2.81 1.88
CA LEU A 120 -8.56 -3.42 2.26
C LEU A 120 -9.24 -4.15 1.08
N TYR A 121 -9.25 -3.53 -0.11
CA TYR A 121 -9.78 -4.20 -1.31
C TYR A 121 -8.98 -5.44 -1.69
N MET A 122 -7.66 -5.41 -1.56
CA MET A 122 -6.81 -6.56 -1.83
C MET A 122 -7.16 -7.77 -0.94
N LEU A 123 -7.50 -7.54 0.33
CA LEU A 123 -7.89 -8.61 1.25
C LEU A 123 -9.13 -9.39 0.78
N THR A 124 -9.99 -8.79 -0.05
CA THR A 124 -11.18 -9.46 -0.59
C THR A 124 -10.90 -10.35 -1.80
N ARG A 125 -9.69 -10.37 -2.33
CA ARG A 125 -9.28 -11.30 -3.39
C ARG A 125 -9.24 -12.72 -2.82
N ASP A 126 -9.55 -13.70 -3.65
CA ASP A 126 -9.63 -15.11 -3.24
C ASP A 126 -8.36 -15.63 -2.58
N ASP A 127 -7.18 -15.25 -3.11
CA ASP A 127 -5.88 -15.64 -2.58
C ASP A 127 -5.63 -15.08 -1.17
N TYR A 128 -5.90 -13.78 -0.94
CA TYR A 128 -5.75 -13.16 0.38
C TYR A 128 -6.83 -13.61 1.36
N ALA A 129 -8.07 -13.76 0.91
CA ALA A 129 -9.15 -14.30 1.73
C ALA A 129 -8.85 -15.73 2.19
N ALA A 130 -8.23 -16.55 1.33
CA ALA A 130 -7.77 -17.87 1.69
C ALA A 130 -6.65 -17.85 2.75
N MET A 131 -5.68 -16.94 2.63
CA MET A 131 -4.63 -16.74 3.64
C MET A 131 -5.22 -16.33 5.01
N LEU A 132 -6.22 -15.45 5.02
CA LEU A 132 -6.93 -15.07 6.26
C LEU A 132 -7.67 -16.24 6.88
N LYS A 133 -8.32 -17.09 6.07
CA LYS A 133 -8.97 -18.32 6.56
C LYS A 133 -7.96 -19.30 7.13
N GLU A 134 -6.86 -19.55 6.44
CA GLU A 134 -5.81 -20.45 6.91
C GLU A 134 -5.22 -19.98 8.25
N ALA A 135 -4.96 -18.66 8.37
CA ALA A 135 -4.52 -18.05 9.61
C ALA A 135 -5.56 -18.18 10.74
N PHE A 136 -6.86 -18.04 10.43
CA PHE A 136 -7.94 -18.26 11.39
C PHE A 136 -7.97 -19.73 11.86
N ASP A 137 -7.82 -20.69 10.95
CA ASP A 137 -7.82 -22.12 11.31
C ASP A 137 -6.63 -22.51 12.22
N ALA A 138 -5.54 -21.74 12.17
CA ALA A 138 -4.36 -21.94 13.01
C ALA A 138 -4.51 -21.36 14.45
N LEU A 139 -5.51 -20.53 14.69
CA LEU A 139 -5.79 -19.95 16.01
C LEU A 139 -6.26 -21.04 17.00
N SER A 140 -6.09 -20.77 18.29
CA SER A 140 -6.68 -21.59 19.34
C SER A 140 -8.22 -21.56 19.29
N ALA A 141 -8.86 -22.55 19.90
CA ALA A 141 -10.33 -22.62 19.94
C ALA A 141 -10.97 -21.40 20.65
N GLU A 142 -10.28 -20.81 21.61
CA GLU A 142 -10.72 -19.60 22.34
C GLU A 142 -10.67 -18.38 21.43
N GLU A 143 -9.58 -18.17 20.71
CA GLU A 143 -9.43 -17.07 19.74
C GLU A 143 -10.40 -17.21 18.57
N GLN A 144 -10.59 -18.43 18.03
CA GLN A 144 -11.60 -18.67 17.00
C GLN A 144 -13.00 -18.32 17.49
N ALA A 145 -13.35 -18.68 18.74
CA ALA A 145 -14.65 -18.37 19.33
C ALA A 145 -14.88 -16.84 19.47
N TYR A 146 -13.82 -16.06 19.67
CA TYR A 146 -13.88 -14.60 19.70
C TYR A 146 -14.24 -14.03 18.32
N PHE A 147 -13.60 -14.47 17.24
CA PHE A 147 -13.79 -13.92 15.89
C PHE A 147 -15.03 -14.48 15.16
N GLN A 148 -15.46 -15.73 15.51
CA GLN A 148 -16.51 -16.44 14.79
C GLN A 148 -17.84 -15.68 14.66
N PRO A 149 -18.33 -14.92 15.66
CA PRO A 149 -19.55 -14.12 15.52
C PRO A 149 -19.45 -13.08 14.40
N THR A 150 -18.33 -12.38 14.29
CA THR A 150 -18.10 -11.39 13.23
C THR A 150 -17.99 -12.04 11.85
N ILE A 151 -17.32 -13.19 11.76
CA ILE A 151 -17.24 -13.96 10.51
C ILE A 151 -18.64 -14.41 10.05
N ASN A 152 -19.48 -14.89 10.97
CA ASN A 152 -20.84 -15.29 10.65
C ASN A 152 -21.71 -14.10 10.20
N GLU A 153 -21.56 -12.94 10.83
CA GLU A 153 -22.26 -11.71 10.45
C GLU A 153 -21.90 -11.28 9.02
N MET A 154 -20.64 -11.44 8.61
CA MET A 154 -20.16 -11.04 7.28
C MET A 154 -20.51 -12.02 6.16
N ALA A 155 -21.07 -13.20 6.46
CA ALA A 155 -21.32 -14.22 5.45
C ALA A 155 -22.31 -13.76 4.35
N SER A 156 -23.44 -13.16 4.74
CA SER A 156 -24.45 -12.69 3.76
C SER A 156 -23.95 -11.51 2.94
N GLU A 157 -23.12 -10.65 3.51
CA GLU A 157 -22.54 -9.52 2.79
C GLU A 157 -21.50 -10.01 1.78
N ALA A 158 -20.64 -10.95 2.15
CA ALA A 158 -19.68 -11.57 1.24
C ALA A 158 -20.37 -12.20 0.03
N GLU A 159 -21.47 -12.94 0.26
CA GLU A 159 -22.29 -13.53 -0.81
C GLU A 159 -22.91 -12.43 -1.72
N SER A 160 -23.47 -11.38 -1.14
CA SER A 160 -24.08 -10.27 -1.89
C SER A 160 -23.09 -9.51 -2.74
N LEU A 161 -21.84 -9.42 -2.33
CA LEU A 161 -20.74 -8.81 -3.08
C LEU A 161 -20.09 -9.76 -4.10
N GLY A 162 -20.54 -11.02 -4.18
CA GLY A 162 -19.99 -12.02 -5.09
C GLY A 162 -18.55 -12.44 -4.74
N LEU A 163 -18.17 -12.31 -3.48
CA LEU A 163 -16.86 -12.78 -3.01
C LEU A 163 -16.84 -14.31 -2.91
N GLY A 164 -15.66 -14.90 -3.12
CA GLY A 164 -15.47 -16.34 -3.00
C GLY A 164 -15.77 -16.88 -1.60
N GLU A 165 -15.70 -18.20 -1.44
CA GLU A 165 -16.05 -18.94 -0.20
C GLU A 165 -15.41 -18.34 1.08
N ASN A 166 -14.19 -17.82 0.95
CA ASN A 166 -13.43 -17.24 2.06
C ASN A 166 -13.69 -15.75 2.27
N GLY A 167 -14.49 -15.07 1.44
CA GLY A 167 -14.76 -13.63 1.48
C GLY A 167 -15.26 -13.14 2.85
N LYS A 168 -16.00 -13.96 3.58
CA LYS A 168 -16.48 -13.64 4.94
C LYS A 168 -15.34 -13.43 5.95
N TYR A 169 -14.21 -14.12 5.81
CA TYR A 169 -13.03 -13.95 6.67
C TYR A 169 -12.36 -12.60 6.37
N ALA A 170 -12.25 -12.26 5.09
CA ALA A 170 -11.74 -10.96 4.66
C ALA A 170 -12.59 -9.80 5.18
N LEU A 171 -13.91 -9.87 5.00
CA LEU A 171 -14.81 -8.81 5.48
C LEU A 171 -14.83 -8.72 7.01
N ALA A 172 -14.75 -9.84 7.72
CA ALA A 172 -14.66 -9.85 9.18
C ALA A 172 -13.38 -9.17 9.66
N TRP A 173 -12.24 -9.53 9.08
CA TRP A 173 -10.96 -8.89 9.41
C TRP A 173 -10.98 -7.38 9.11
N ILE A 174 -11.47 -6.98 7.92
CA ILE A 174 -11.61 -5.58 7.53
C ILE A 174 -12.50 -4.82 8.50
N LYS A 175 -13.66 -5.39 8.88
CA LYS A 175 -14.60 -4.76 9.83
C LYS A 175 -13.94 -4.50 11.18
N LEU A 176 -13.23 -5.50 11.71
CA LEU A 176 -12.53 -5.37 12.98
C LEU A 176 -11.39 -4.33 12.89
N TRP A 177 -10.59 -4.38 11.83
CA TRP A 177 -9.51 -3.43 11.60
C TRP A 177 -10.02 -1.99 11.49
N VAL A 178 -11.01 -1.74 10.62
CA VAL A 178 -11.60 -0.40 10.43
C VAL A 178 -12.27 0.13 11.70
N GLY A 179 -12.81 -0.76 12.51
CA GLY A 179 -13.43 -0.41 13.79
C GLY A 179 -12.45 -0.11 14.92
N SER A 180 -11.17 -0.51 14.81
CA SER A 180 -10.23 -0.44 15.92
C SER A 180 -8.93 0.33 15.64
N TYR A 181 -8.51 0.50 14.37
CA TYR A 181 -7.23 1.15 14.09
C TYR A 181 -7.17 2.60 14.57
N ASN A 182 -5.99 3.04 14.96
CA ASN A 182 -5.70 4.41 15.36
C ASN A 182 -5.18 5.19 14.15
N ALA A 183 -6.02 6.11 13.63
CA ALA A 183 -5.73 6.86 12.43
C ALA A 183 -4.56 7.83 12.60
N GLN A 184 -3.60 7.75 11.69
CA GLN A 184 -2.42 8.61 11.64
C GLN A 184 -2.39 9.42 10.34
N THR A 185 -1.69 10.55 10.37
CA THR A 185 -1.62 11.45 9.22
C THR A 185 -0.69 10.96 8.11
N ASP A 186 0.32 10.16 8.44
CA ASP A 186 1.36 9.65 7.54
C ASP A 186 2.10 8.46 8.17
N ASP A 187 2.82 7.68 7.37
CA ASP A 187 3.73 6.63 7.82
C ASP A 187 4.89 7.14 8.68
N GLY A 188 5.29 8.40 8.54
CA GLY A 188 6.36 9.02 9.34
C GLY A 188 6.04 9.05 10.84
N PRO A 189 4.91 9.62 11.26
CA PRO A 189 4.45 9.56 12.66
C PRO A 189 4.36 8.14 13.20
N ILE A 190 3.83 7.18 12.42
CA ILE A 190 3.76 5.77 12.83
C ILE A 190 5.17 5.22 13.10
N CYS A 191 6.09 5.42 12.17
CA CYS A 191 7.47 4.97 12.30
C CYS A 191 8.13 5.56 13.56
N ASN A 192 8.01 6.88 13.74
CA ASN A 192 8.59 7.57 14.89
C ASN A 192 8.05 7.06 16.22
N THR A 193 6.77 6.71 16.27
CA THR A 193 6.17 6.08 17.45
C THR A 193 6.77 4.70 17.68
N LEU A 194 6.77 3.83 16.68
CA LEU A 194 7.18 2.44 16.85
C LEU A 194 8.67 2.26 17.19
N VAL A 195 9.55 3.17 16.79
CA VAL A 195 10.98 3.11 17.12
C VAL A 195 11.33 3.69 18.48
N ASP A 196 10.40 4.36 19.16
CA ASP A 196 10.60 4.89 20.50
C ASP A 196 10.45 3.78 21.55
N GLN A 197 11.42 3.69 22.45
CA GLN A 197 11.44 2.68 23.53
C GLN A 197 10.19 2.73 24.43
N SER A 198 9.53 3.89 24.53
CA SER A 198 8.32 4.06 25.34
C SER A 198 7.04 3.53 24.69
N ALA A 199 7.06 3.20 23.40
CA ALA A 199 5.90 2.71 22.66
C ALA A 199 5.70 1.19 22.81
N THR A 200 5.99 0.67 23.97
CA THR A 200 5.87 -0.75 24.34
C THR A 200 4.56 -1.35 23.84
N ASP A 201 4.65 -2.51 23.18
CA ASP A 201 3.51 -3.29 22.68
C ASP A 201 2.64 -2.59 21.64
N GLN A 202 3.06 -1.46 21.04
CA GLN A 202 2.37 -0.84 19.93
C GLN A 202 2.79 -1.46 18.60
N PHE A 203 1.85 -1.50 17.66
CA PHE A 203 2.09 -1.97 16.30
C PHE A 203 1.44 -1.05 15.27
N GLY A 204 1.82 -1.23 14.02
CA GLY A 204 1.23 -0.48 12.91
C GLY A 204 1.54 -1.10 11.55
N LEU A 205 0.80 -0.67 10.54
CA LEU A 205 1.02 -1.00 9.14
C LEU A 205 1.68 0.19 8.45
N ILE A 206 2.97 0.07 8.14
CA ILE A 206 3.79 1.17 7.63
C ILE A 206 4.65 0.77 6.43
N VAL A 207 5.08 1.77 5.67
CA VAL A 207 6.08 1.58 4.60
C VAL A 207 7.43 1.27 5.21
N TYR A 208 7.99 0.09 4.91
CA TYR A 208 9.28 -0.38 5.43
C TYR A 208 10.42 0.63 5.22
N SER A 209 10.43 1.30 4.08
CA SER A 209 11.48 2.27 3.74
C SER A 209 11.55 3.49 4.67
N LYS A 210 10.54 3.74 5.51
CA LYS A 210 10.57 4.83 6.51
C LYS A 210 11.67 4.62 7.55
N LEU A 211 12.05 3.37 7.83
CA LEU A 211 13.14 3.06 8.77
C LEU A 211 14.48 3.72 8.38
N ARG A 212 14.71 3.98 7.10
CA ARG A 212 15.94 4.68 6.64
C ARG A 212 16.10 6.09 7.20
N SER A 213 14.98 6.75 7.53
CA SER A 213 14.94 8.14 8.00
C SER A 213 14.96 8.27 9.53
N VAL A 214 15.07 7.15 10.25
CA VAL A 214 15.11 7.16 11.71
C VAL A 214 16.45 7.71 12.18
N GLU A 215 16.38 8.78 12.95
CA GLU A 215 17.52 9.35 13.70
C GLU A 215 17.61 8.67 15.05
N GLU A 216 18.64 7.85 15.24
CA GLU A 216 18.82 7.08 16.47
C GLU A 216 19.28 7.95 17.64
N SER A 217 18.79 7.63 18.85
CA SER A 217 19.12 8.30 20.09
C SER A 217 19.12 7.28 21.25
N ALA A 218 19.22 7.73 22.49
CA ALA A 218 19.18 6.84 23.66
C ALA A 218 17.84 6.08 23.82
N SER A 219 16.72 6.67 23.35
CA SER A 219 15.37 6.10 23.44
C SER A 219 14.78 5.67 22.09
N VAL A 220 15.39 6.09 20.98
CA VAL A 220 14.89 5.85 19.61
C VAL A 220 15.89 4.97 18.87
N SER A 221 15.46 3.77 18.47
CA SER A 221 16.31 2.85 17.71
C SER A 221 15.49 1.99 16.75
N LYS A 222 16.08 1.70 15.59
CA LYS A 222 15.55 0.69 14.63
C LYS A 222 15.51 -0.72 15.24
N ASN A 223 16.31 -0.98 16.28
CA ASN A 223 16.30 -2.25 17.00
C ASN A 223 15.06 -2.42 17.91
N ASN A 224 14.32 -1.34 18.18
CA ASN A 224 13.08 -1.40 18.97
C ASN A 224 11.87 -1.88 18.14
N ILE A 225 12.06 -2.19 16.85
CA ILE A 225 10.97 -2.57 15.94
C ILE A 225 11.23 -3.94 15.32
N THR A 226 10.18 -4.73 15.19
CA THR A 226 10.21 -6.05 14.55
C THR A 226 9.13 -6.10 13.47
N VAL A 227 9.44 -6.76 12.36
CA VAL A 227 8.47 -7.12 11.31
C VAL A 227 7.77 -8.40 11.75
N ALA A 228 6.46 -8.35 11.93
CA ALA A 228 5.69 -9.50 12.44
C ALA A 228 5.84 -10.74 11.55
N ALA A 229 5.81 -10.58 10.24
CA ALA A 229 5.98 -11.68 9.29
C ALA A 229 7.36 -12.39 9.34
N TYR A 230 8.30 -11.88 10.13
CA TYR A 230 9.62 -12.52 10.35
C TYR A 230 9.67 -13.34 11.63
N ASN A 231 8.61 -13.34 12.43
CA ASN A 231 8.50 -14.22 13.59
C ASN A 231 8.40 -15.68 13.14
N ASP A 232 9.09 -16.58 13.85
CA ASP A 232 9.01 -18.01 13.58
C ASP A 232 7.56 -18.51 13.75
N GLY A 233 7.04 -19.15 12.73
CA GLY A 233 5.67 -19.67 12.75
C GLY A 233 4.58 -18.65 12.45
N TYR A 234 4.93 -17.41 12.04
CA TYR A 234 3.92 -16.42 11.62
C TYR A 234 2.98 -16.96 10.55
N THR A 235 1.68 -16.70 10.71
CA THR A 235 0.64 -17.15 9.77
C THR A 235 -0.22 -15.98 9.25
N GLY A 236 -0.60 -16.08 7.99
CA GLY A 236 -1.47 -15.13 7.32
C GLY A 236 -0.69 -13.99 6.61
N MET A 237 -1.40 -12.91 6.28
CA MET A 237 -0.83 -11.78 5.55
C MET A 237 0.04 -10.91 6.45
N GLY A 238 1.27 -10.60 5.99
CA GLY A 238 2.22 -9.74 6.71
C GLY A 238 2.20 -8.28 6.26
N GLY A 239 1.42 -7.96 5.24
CA GLY A 239 1.35 -6.64 4.61
C GLY A 239 1.06 -6.75 3.12
N PHE A 240 1.36 -5.70 2.36
CA PHE A 240 1.14 -5.67 0.91
C PHE A 240 2.17 -4.82 0.17
N GLY A 241 2.37 -5.15 -1.14
CA GLY A 241 3.16 -4.37 -2.06
C GLY A 241 2.31 -3.46 -2.94
N TYR A 242 2.84 -2.30 -3.31
CA TYR A 242 2.25 -1.40 -4.28
C TYR A 242 3.33 -0.69 -5.10
N CYS A 243 2.99 -0.32 -6.33
CA CYS A 243 3.93 0.29 -7.24
C CYS A 243 3.74 1.80 -7.34
N HIS A 244 4.82 2.49 -7.69
CA HIS A 244 4.77 3.81 -8.28
C HIS A 244 4.97 3.67 -9.78
N TYR A 245 4.06 4.26 -10.55
CA TYR A 245 4.07 4.21 -12.00
C TYR A 245 4.41 5.55 -12.60
N LEU A 246 5.13 5.51 -13.72
CA LEU A 246 5.49 6.67 -14.51
C LEU A 246 4.55 6.83 -15.70
N PHE A 247 4.11 8.09 -15.91
CA PHE A 247 3.26 8.47 -17.04
C PHE A 247 3.73 9.78 -17.64
N VAL A 248 3.45 9.97 -18.93
CA VAL A 248 3.50 11.25 -19.61
C VAL A 248 2.10 11.87 -19.55
N THR A 249 1.97 13.20 -19.39
CA THR A 249 0.66 13.85 -19.50
C THR A 249 0.29 14.04 -20.98
N ASP A 250 -0.98 13.81 -21.36
CA ASP A 250 -1.44 13.91 -22.74
C ASP A 250 -1.12 15.29 -23.36
N ASN A 251 -1.38 16.37 -22.61
CA ASN A 251 -1.08 17.75 -23.01
C ASN A 251 0.32 18.24 -22.60
N SER A 252 1.28 17.32 -22.45
CA SER A 252 2.65 17.61 -22.01
C SER A 252 3.28 18.76 -22.81
N PRO A 253 3.90 19.76 -22.13
CA PRO A 253 4.64 20.80 -22.83
C PRO A 253 5.93 20.29 -23.50
N LEU A 254 6.46 19.16 -23.04
CA LEU A 254 7.72 18.57 -23.48
C LEU A 254 7.67 17.03 -23.56
N PRO A 255 6.78 16.42 -24.37
CA PRO A 255 6.52 14.98 -24.33
C PRO A 255 7.78 14.16 -24.65
N TRP A 256 8.58 14.52 -25.63
CA TRP A 256 9.80 13.80 -25.98
C TRP A 256 10.87 13.86 -24.88
N THR A 257 10.96 15.00 -24.19
CA THR A 257 11.88 15.16 -23.05
C THR A 257 11.42 14.31 -21.87
N ALA A 258 10.12 14.26 -21.61
CA ALA A 258 9.53 13.39 -20.59
C ALA A 258 9.82 11.91 -20.89
N CYS A 259 9.57 11.45 -22.13
CA CYS A 259 9.90 10.08 -22.55
C CYS A 259 11.39 9.76 -22.40
N ALA A 260 12.27 10.67 -22.82
CA ALA A 260 13.73 10.48 -22.68
C ALA A 260 14.17 10.38 -21.22
N PHE A 261 13.55 11.19 -20.33
CA PHE A 261 13.85 11.15 -18.90
C PHE A 261 13.31 9.88 -18.24
N ILE A 262 12.10 9.44 -18.61
CA ILE A 262 11.53 8.17 -18.15
C ILE A 262 12.44 7.00 -18.58
N ALA A 263 12.87 6.97 -19.84
CA ALA A 263 13.79 5.96 -20.33
C ALA A 263 15.11 5.96 -19.54
N TYR A 264 15.68 7.14 -19.24
CA TYR A 264 16.88 7.25 -18.42
C TYR A 264 16.69 6.72 -16.99
N MET A 265 15.55 7.03 -16.35
CA MET A 265 15.26 6.56 -14.97
C MET A 265 15.05 5.04 -14.88
N THR A 266 14.58 4.42 -15.95
CA THR A 266 14.23 3.00 -15.98
C THR A 266 15.23 2.14 -16.73
N CYS A 267 16.27 2.75 -17.34
CA CYS A 267 17.33 1.97 -17.96
C CYS A 267 18.08 1.14 -16.91
N THR A 268 18.36 -0.09 -17.23
CA THR A 268 19.27 -0.94 -16.44
C THR A 268 20.69 -0.47 -16.71
N ALA A 269 21.36 0.04 -15.66
CA ALA A 269 22.78 0.40 -15.73
C ALA A 269 23.66 -0.84 -15.82
#